data_ff0914934425fc36ae9694c3169221a4
#
_entry.id   ff0914934425fc36ae9694c3169221a4
#
_cell.length_a   1.000
_cell.length_b   1.000
_cell.length_c   1.000
_cell.angle_alpha   90.00
_cell.angle_beta   90.00
_cell.angle_gamma   90.00
#
_symmetry.space_group_name_H-M   'P 1'
#
loop_
_entity.id
_entity.type
_entity.pdbx_description
1 polymer ?
#
loop_
_entity_poly.entity_id
_entity_poly.type
_entity_poly.pdbx_seq_one_letter_code
_entity_poly.pdbx_strand_id
1 'polypeptide(L)'
;RQMCIRDRLYPGTYLFVGAPKVGKSFLMAQIAYHVSTGQALWNYPVHAGTVLYLALEDDYRRLQERLFRMFGVEGTDTLHFATCAKQLGAGLYEQLTRFVSEHKDTRLIIIDTLQKIREAGGDKFSYANDYEIIGQLKHFADQSGIALLLVHHTRKQQADDRFERISGTNGLLGAADGAFILEKEKRTGDTAVLEVSGRDQPEQKLILKKNMERLTWELERAETELWKAPPDPILKKVADMLSEDRPEWNGSPTELAEALQLDMKPNLLTKHLNVNKARLFNEYQIDYEPVRTHAGRRIILNRVSPQRDDA
;
A
#
# COMPACT_ATOMS: atom_id res chain seq x y z
N ARG A 1 -7.39 22.11 -3.62
CA ARG A 1 -6.23 21.19 -3.70
C ARG A 1 -6.53 20.16 -4.78
N GLN A 2 -5.78 20.20 -5.88
CA GLN A 2 -5.92 19.24 -6.98
C GLN A 2 -4.98 18.07 -6.74
N MET A 3 -5.50 16.84 -6.84
CA MET A 3 -4.80 15.59 -6.56
C MET A 3 -4.18 14.97 -7.81
N CYS A 4 -3.00 14.34 -7.70
CA CYS A 4 -2.41 13.59 -8.80
C CYS A 4 -3.11 12.24 -9.04
N ILE A 5 -3.49 11.54 -7.96
CA ILE A 5 -4.28 10.31 -7.97
C ILE A 5 -5.34 10.49 -6.89
N ARG A 6 -6.62 10.32 -7.22
CA ARG A 6 -7.72 10.61 -6.32
C ARG A 6 -7.54 9.89 -4.98
N ASP A 7 -7.53 10.70 -3.90
CA ASP A 7 -7.47 10.29 -2.50
C ASP A 7 -6.17 9.56 -2.05
N ARG A 8 -5.06 9.59 -2.84
CA ARG A 8 -3.82 8.89 -2.48
C ARG A 8 -2.53 9.69 -2.61
N LEU A 9 -2.43 10.60 -3.57
CA LEU A 9 -1.22 11.38 -3.79
C LEU A 9 -1.57 12.86 -3.94
N TYR A 10 -1.57 13.56 -2.82
CA TYR A 10 -1.73 15.02 -2.75
C TYR A 10 -0.38 15.73 -3.00
N PRO A 11 -0.37 17.05 -3.25
CA PRO A 11 0.87 17.81 -3.08
C PRO A 11 1.48 17.56 -1.69
N GLY A 12 2.76 17.23 -1.66
CA GLY A 12 3.48 16.82 -0.45
C GLY A 12 4.59 15.83 -0.76
N THR A 13 5.26 15.34 0.27
CA THR A 13 6.40 14.43 0.14
C THR A 13 6.09 13.05 0.68
N TYR A 14 6.29 12.05 -0.16
CA TYR A 14 5.96 10.66 0.13
C TYR A 14 7.17 9.76 -0.04
N LEU A 15 7.30 8.77 0.83
CA LEU A 15 8.28 7.70 0.69
C LEU A 15 7.66 6.53 -0.08
N PHE A 16 8.37 6.00 -1.06
CA PHE A 16 8.03 4.75 -1.71
C PHE A 16 9.07 3.69 -1.40
N VAL A 17 8.71 2.70 -0.60
CA VAL A 17 9.65 1.80 0.04
C VAL A 17 9.41 0.36 -0.39
N GLY A 18 10.46 -0.45 -0.41
CA GLY A 18 10.35 -1.88 -0.67
C GLY A 18 11.71 -2.51 -0.92
N ALA A 19 11.76 -3.84 -0.80
CA ALA A 19 12.98 -4.60 -1.02
C ALA A 19 13.57 -4.39 -2.44
N PRO A 20 14.88 -4.55 -2.62
CA PRO A 20 15.47 -4.58 -3.95
C PRO A 20 14.77 -5.60 -4.85
N LYS A 21 14.57 -5.26 -6.13
CA LYS A 21 13.96 -6.14 -7.15
C LYS A 21 12.49 -6.51 -6.91
N VAL A 22 11.77 -5.85 -5.99
CA VAL A 22 10.34 -6.08 -5.79
C VAL A 22 9.48 -5.54 -6.94
N GLY A 23 10.00 -4.62 -7.74
CA GLY A 23 9.31 -4.01 -8.88
C GLY A 23 8.93 -2.54 -8.69
N LYS A 24 9.57 -1.83 -7.75
CA LYS A 24 9.34 -0.39 -7.49
C LYS A 24 9.44 0.47 -8.74
N SER A 25 10.56 0.39 -9.48
CA SER A 25 10.79 1.24 -10.66
C SER A 25 9.78 0.99 -11.79
N PHE A 26 9.18 -0.21 -11.88
CA PHE A 26 8.06 -0.45 -12.80
C PHE A 26 6.80 0.29 -12.35
N LEU A 27 6.49 0.25 -11.04
CA LEU A 27 5.35 0.98 -10.53
C LEU A 27 5.56 2.50 -10.60
N MET A 28 6.78 2.98 -10.37
CA MET A 28 7.13 4.39 -10.56
C MET A 28 6.92 4.85 -12.01
N ALA A 29 7.40 4.08 -12.98
CA ALA A 29 7.19 4.37 -14.39
C ALA A 29 5.70 4.33 -14.77
N GLN A 30 4.92 3.42 -14.19
CA GLN A 30 3.49 3.32 -14.39
C GLN A 30 2.76 4.55 -13.82
N ILE A 31 3.05 4.95 -12.60
CA ILE A 31 2.47 6.16 -11.98
C ILE A 31 2.84 7.40 -12.80
N ALA A 32 4.12 7.53 -13.19
CA ALA A 32 4.60 8.65 -14.00
C ALA A 32 3.85 8.76 -15.34
N TYR A 33 3.68 7.66 -16.04
CA TYR A 33 2.95 7.61 -17.31
C TYR A 33 1.47 8.01 -17.13
N HIS A 34 0.78 7.45 -16.15
CA HIS A 34 -0.62 7.76 -15.91
C HIS A 34 -0.85 9.22 -15.48
N VAL A 35 0.06 9.80 -14.69
CA VAL A 35 -0.01 11.23 -14.33
C VAL A 35 0.28 12.11 -15.56
N SER A 36 1.26 11.76 -16.37
CA SER A 36 1.61 12.56 -17.56
C SER A 36 0.51 12.53 -18.63
N THR A 37 -0.23 11.42 -18.76
CA THR A 37 -1.29 11.26 -19.77
C THR A 37 -2.69 11.58 -19.26
N GLY A 38 -2.88 11.65 -17.94
CA GLY A 38 -4.21 11.80 -17.33
C GLY A 38 -5.07 10.53 -17.40
N GLN A 39 -4.51 9.41 -17.84
CA GLN A 39 -5.23 8.14 -17.86
C GLN A 39 -5.45 7.60 -16.45
N ALA A 40 -6.63 7.05 -16.18
CA ALA A 40 -6.93 6.45 -14.89
C ALA A 40 -5.95 5.32 -14.54
N LEU A 41 -5.45 5.32 -13.30
CA LEU A 41 -4.64 4.22 -12.76
C LEU A 41 -5.52 3.34 -11.88
N TRP A 42 -5.66 2.05 -12.20
CA TRP A 42 -6.47 1.08 -11.45
C TRP A 42 -7.91 1.55 -11.20
N ASN A 43 -8.53 2.15 -12.20
CA ASN A 43 -9.86 2.78 -12.12
C ASN A 43 -9.95 4.03 -11.23
N TYR A 44 -8.82 4.53 -10.69
CA TYR A 44 -8.77 5.81 -10.00
C TYR A 44 -8.48 6.93 -11.00
N PRO A 45 -9.31 7.98 -11.02
CA PRO A 45 -9.07 9.13 -11.88
C PRO A 45 -7.75 9.82 -11.49
N VAL A 46 -7.02 10.25 -12.51
CA VAL A 46 -5.72 10.92 -12.37
C VAL A 46 -5.81 12.30 -13.01
N HIS A 47 -5.27 13.31 -12.34
CA HIS A 47 -5.13 14.65 -12.92
C HIS A 47 -3.85 14.73 -13.75
N ALA A 48 -4.00 15.02 -15.02
CA ALA A 48 -2.88 15.17 -15.94
C ALA A 48 -1.97 16.35 -15.55
N GLY A 49 -0.69 16.20 -15.83
CA GLY A 49 0.31 17.26 -15.72
C GLY A 49 1.72 16.74 -15.96
N THR A 50 2.66 17.67 -16.02
CA THR A 50 4.06 17.34 -16.28
C THR A 50 4.67 16.57 -15.11
N VAL A 51 5.44 15.53 -15.47
CA VAL A 51 6.15 14.65 -14.54
C VAL A 51 7.64 14.68 -14.82
N LEU A 52 8.45 14.83 -13.76
CA LEU A 52 9.90 14.60 -13.80
C LEU A 52 10.21 13.28 -13.07
N TYR A 53 10.84 12.33 -13.78
CA TYR A 53 11.33 11.10 -13.18
C TYR A 53 12.86 11.05 -13.21
N LEU A 54 13.49 11.24 -12.05
CA LEU A 54 14.92 11.08 -11.83
C LEU A 54 15.22 9.61 -11.60
N ALA A 55 15.52 8.85 -12.67
CA ALA A 55 15.82 7.43 -12.66
C ALA A 55 17.34 7.20 -12.48
N LEU A 56 17.86 7.50 -11.28
CA LEU A 56 19.30 7.63 -11.01
C LEU A 56 20.05 6.29 -10.89
N GLU A 57 19.35 5.16 -10.97
CA GLU A 57 19.92 3.80 -11.01
C GLU A 57 19.75 3.13 -12.39
N ASP A 58 19.19 3.85 -13.35
CA ASP A 58 18.93 3.37 -14.70
C ASP A 58 19.77 4.11 -15.77
N ASP A 59 19.76 3.60 -16.98
CA ASP A 59 20.24 4.27 -18.18
C ASP A 59 19.09 4.50 -19.17
N TYR A 60 19.26 5.42 -20.12
CA TYR A 60 18.21 5.79 -21.07
C TYR A 60 17.75 4.62 -21.95
N ARG A 61 18.64 3.71 -22.33
CA ARG A 61 18.28 2.55 -23.15
C ARG A 61 17.34 1.61 -22.39
N ARG A 62 17.68 1.29 -21.15
CA ARG A 62 16.83 0.44 -20.29
C ARG A 62 15.49 1.09 -20.00
N LEU A 63 15.46 2.41 -19.77
CA LEU A 63 14.22 3.16 -19.60
C LEU A 63 13.36 3.10 -20.84
N GLN A 64 13.93 3.34 -22.02
CA GLN A 64 13.23 3.28 -23.29
C GLN A 64 12.66 1.90 -23.58
N GLU A 65 13.45 0.84 -23.40
CA GLU A 65 13.01 -0.55 -23.57
C GLU A 65 11.87 -0.90 -22.58
N ARG A 66 11.97 -0.44 -21.34
CA ARG A 66 10.95 -0.64 -20.31
C ARG A 66 9.64 0.06 -20.68
N LEU A 67 9.69 1.34 -21.00
CA LEU A 67 8.51 2.13 -21.35
C LEU A 67 7.83 1.60 -22.61
N PHE A 68 8.61 1.24 -23.63
CA PHE A 68 8.10 0.61 -24.84
C PHE A 68 7.32 -0.68 -24.52
N ARG A 69 7.88 -1.53 -23.66
CA ARG A 69 7.21 -2.78 -23.27
C ARG A 69 5.96 -2.53 -22.44
N MET A 70 5.96 -1.51 -21.58
CA MET A 70 4.84 -1.19 -20.69
C MET A 70 3.69 -0.52 -21.44
N PHE A 71 3.98 0.44 -22.32
CA PHE A 71 3.00 1.38 -22.86
C PHE A 71 3.00 1.46 -24.40
N GLY A 72 3.94 0.80 -25.09
CA GLY A 72 4.08 0.88 -26.54
C GLY A 72 4.90 2.07 -27.01
N VAL A 73 4.63 2.56 -28.22
CA VAL A 73 5.44 3.58 -28.90
C VAL A 73 5.02 5.01 -28.61
N GLU A 74 3.85 5.21 -28.02
CA GLU A 74 3.32 6.57 -27.81
C GLU A 74 4.08 7.25 -26.66
N GLY A 75 4.91 8.23 -27.02
CA GLY A 75 5.51 9.15 -26.07
C GLY A 75 4.54 10.24 -25.64
N THR A 76 4.89 10.95 -24.58
CA THR A 76 4.19 12.14 -24.14
C THR A 76 5.20 13.24 -23.83
N ASP A 77 4.91 14.46 -24.28
CA ASP A 77 5.77 15.62 -24.06
C ASP A 77 5.78 16.10 -22.58
N THR A 78 4.89 15.53 -21.77
CA THR A 78 4.74 15.86 -20.35
C THR A 78 5.44 14.89 -19.41
N LEU A 79 6.18 13.88 -19.93
CA LEU A 79 6.95 12.92 -19.15
C LEU A 79 8.44 13.06 -19.42
N HIS A 80 9.15 13.65 -18.46
CA HIS A 80 10.58 13.91 -18.56
C HIS A 80 11.37 12.93 -17.71
N PHE A 81 12.47 12.38 -18.29
CA PHE A 81 13.40 11.50 -17.60
C PHE A 81 14.79 12.11 -17.49
N ALA A 82 15.43 11.92 -16.34
CA ALA A 82 16.86 12.16 -16.18
C ALA A 82 17.51 10.99 -15.44
N THR A 83 18.65 10.54 -15.93
CA THR A 83 19.45 9.45 -15.33
C THR A 83 20.58 9.98 -14.46
N CYS A 84 20.73 11.30 -14.35
CA CYS A 84 21.64 11.97 -13.45
C CYS A 84 20.95 13.20 -12.81
N ALA A 85 21.35 13.50 -11.59
CA ALA A 85 20.94 14.69 -10.85
C ALA A 85 22.09 15.16 -9.96
N LYS A 86 22.04 16.42 -9.57
CA LYS A 86 22.92 16.96 -8.52
C LYS A 86 22.51 16.38 -7.16
N GLN A 87 23.42 16.44 -6.20
CA GLN A 87 23.15 16.04 -4.82
C GLN A 87 22.51 17.19 -4.03
N LEU A 88 21.86 16.86 -2.93
CA LEU A 88 21.45 17.83 -1.91
C LEU A 88 22.69 18.59 -1.43
N GLY A 89 22.56 19.90 -1.23
CA GLY A 89 23.72 20.76 -0.90
C GLY A 89 24.65 21.08 -2.08
N ALA A 90 24.51 20.40 -3.23
CA ALA A 90 25.32 20.62 -4.42
C ALA A 90 24.51 21.08 -5.65
N GLY A 91 23.31 21.62 -5.44
CA GLY A 91 22.49 22.26 -6.48
C GLY A 91 21.30 21.46 -6.97
N LEU A 92 20.86 20.42 -6.24
CA LEU A 92 19.62 19.68 -6.58
C LEU A 92 18.40 20.59 -6.47
N TYR A 93 18.33 21.40 -5.41
CA TYR A 93 17.20 22.31 -5.18
C TYR A 93 17.02 23.27 -6.34
N GLU A 94 18.09 23.88 -6.82
CA GLU A 94 18.09 24.80 -7.96
C GLU A 94 17.67 24.07 -9.25
N GLN A 95 18.13 22.83 -9.44
CA GLN A 95 17.77 22.01 -10.59
C GLN A 95 16.26 21.71 -10.61
N LEU A 96 15.68 21.32 -9.47
CA LEU A 96 14.25 21.05 -9.35
C LEU A 96 13.41 22.32 -9.48
N THR A 97 13.83 23.41 -8.85
CA THR A 97 13.17 24.72 -8.94
C THR A 97 13.13 25.22 -10.38
N ARG A 98 14.25 25.09 -11.10
CA ARG A 98 14.31 25.46 -12.50
C ARG A 98 13.33 24.63 -13.33
N PHE A 99 13.29 23.31 -13.17
CA PHE A 99 12.35 22.43 -13.87
C PHE A 99 10.90 22.87 -13.64
N VAL A 100 10.49 23.06 -12.39
CA VAL A 100 9.12 23.52 -12.06
C VAL A 100 8.83 24.91 -12.60
N SER A 101 9.83 25.79 -12.70
CA SER A 101 9.66 27.13 -13.28
C SER A 101 9.44 27.09 -14.79
N GLU A 102 10.08 26.15 -15.49
CA GLU A 102 9.96 25.92 -16.94
C GLU A 102 8.66 25.16 -17.27
N HIS A 103 8.17 24.29 -16.35
CA HIS A 103 6.97 23.46 -16.50
C HIS A 103 5.95 23.77 -15.40
N LYS A 104 5.14 24.81 -15.60
CA LYS A 104 4.18 25.32 -14.58
C LYS A 104 3.04 24.35 -14.23
N ASP A 105 2.78 23.38 -15.08
CA ASP A 105 1.80 22.32 -14.89
C ASP A 105 2.39 21.05 -14.23
N THR A 106 3.62 21.15 -13.68
CA THR A 106 4.25 20.02 -12.96
C THR A 106 3.37 19.56 -11.82
N ARG A 107 3.10 18.25 -11.79
CA ARG A 107 2.28 17.58 -10.76
C ARG A 107 3.07 16.64 -9.89
N LEU A 108 4.06 15.98 -10.48
CA LEU A 108 4.78 14.90 -9.82
C LEU A 108 6.27 14.96 -10.14
N ILE A 109 7.09 14.82 -9.10
CA ILE A 109 8.52 14.53 -9.25
C ILE A 109 8.80 13.20 -8.56
N ILE A 110 9.47 12.27 -9.25
CA ILE A 110 9.90 10.98 -8.70
C ILE A 110 11.41 10.97 -8.62
N ILE A 111 11.96 10.61 -7.47
CA ILE A 111 13.40 10.43 -7.25
C ILE A 111 13.69 8.95 -6.93
N ASP A 112 14.27 8.23 -7.88
CA ASP A 112 14.61 6.80 -7.76
C ASP A 112 16.13 6.60 -7.91
N THR A 113 16.92 6.61 -6.84
CA THR A 113 16.53 6.50 -5.43
C THR A 113 17.02 7.67 -4.58
N LEU A 114 16.42 7.87 -3.41
CA LEU A 114 16.83 8.86 -2.41
C LEU A 114 18.33 8.76 -2.07
N GLN A 115 18.90 7.53 -2.06
CA GLN A 115 20.32 7.29 -1.77
C GLN A 115 21.26 7.99 -2.74
N LYS A 116 20.84 8.19 -3.99
CA LYS A 116 21.69 8.78 -5.05
C LYS A 116 21.83 10.31 -4.95
N ILE A 117 20.88 10.96 -4.29
CA ILE A 117 20.90 12.43 -4.12
C ILE A 117 21.50 12.86 -2.78
N ARG A 118 21.81 11.90 -1.88
CA ARG A 118 22.49 12.20 -0.61
C ARG A 118 23.92 12.63 -0.84
N GLU A 119 24.42 13.53 0.00
CA GLU A 119 25.81 13.96 -0.04
C GLU A 119 26.78 12.79 0.24
N ALA A 120 27.90 12.80 -0.46
CA ALA A 120 28.99 11.86 -0.23
C ALA A 120 29.89 12.38 0.90
N GLY A 121 29.57 12.05 2.16
CA GLY A 121 30.42 12.43 3.32
C GLY A 121 29.56 12.77 4.55
N GLY A 122 30.05 12.38 5.73
CA GLY A 122 29.36 12.61 6.98
C GLY A 122 28.75 11.34 7.59
N ASP A 123 28.18 11.48 8.76
CA ASP A 123 27.49 10.39 9.50
C ASP A 123 26.20 10.02 8.74
N LYS A 124 26.36 9.16 7.74
CA LYS A 124 25.43 8.93 6.60
C LYS A 124 24.06 8.41 7.00
N PHE A 125 23.84 8.05 8.26
CA PHE A 125 22.64 7.34 8.71
C PHE A 125 22.17 7.81 10.09
N SER A 126 22.34 9.09 10.43
CA SER A 126 21.74 9.63 11.66
C SER A 126 20.27 10.03 11.41
N TYR A 127 19.45 9.85 12.44
CA TYR A 127 18.06 10.28 12.45
C TYR A 127 17.91 11.77 12.07
N ALA A 128 18.79 12.61 12.62
CA ALA A 128 18.78 14.05 12.37
C ALA A 128 19.02 14.40 10.88
N ASN A 129 19.98 13.74 10.24
CA ASN A 129 20.28 13.95 8.83
C ASN A 129 19.14 13.49 7.91
N ASP A 130 18.55 12.33 8.20
CA ASP A 130 17.40 11.83 7.43
C ASP A 130 16.20 12.77 7.57
N TYR A 131 15.93 13.26 8.78
CA TYR A 131 14.84 14.20 9.03
C TYR A 131 15.05 15.54 8.30
N GLU A 132 16.29 16.07 8.31
CA GLU A 132 16.64 17.30 7.63
C GLU A 132 16.50 17.20 6.10
N ILE A 133 16.99 16.10 5.51
CA ILE A 133 16.88 15.82 4.07
C ILE A 133 15.41 15.81 3.63
N ILE A 134 14.56 15.06 4.33
CA ILE A 134 13.13 15.01 4.00
C ILE A 134 12.47 16.36 4.26
N GLY A 135 12.86 17.07 5.32
CA GLY A 135 12.36 18.41 5.64
C GLY A 135 12.62 19.43 4.53
N GLN A 136 13.84 19.43 3.95
CA GLN A 136 14.19 20.31 2.82
C GLN A 136 13.39 19.97 1.56
N LEU A 137 13.28 18.68 1.23
CA LEU A 137 12.51 18.21 0.08
C LEU A 137 11.01 18.48 0.25
N LYS A 138 10.49 18.33 1.48
CA LYS A 138 9.11 18.66 1.81
C LYS A 138 8.83 20.15 1.64
N HIS A 139 9.71 21.00 2.14
CA HIS A 139 9.57 22.46 1.96
C HIS A 139 9.48 22.83 0.47
N PHE A 140 10.32 22.21 -0.37
CA PHE A 140 10.27 22.40 -1.81
C PHE A 140 8.92 21.94 -2.41
N ALA A 141 8.44 20.73 -2.06
CA ALA A 141 7.19 20.20 -2.56
C ALA A 141 5.99 21.05 -2.17
N ASP A 142 5.94 21.50 -0.90
CA ASP A 142 4.89 22.36 -0.36
C ASP A 142 4.86 23.74 -1.05
N GLN A 143 6.03 24.39 -1.23
CA GLN A 143 6.14 25.65 -1.94
C GLN A 143 5.75 25.56 -3.41
N SER A 144 6.11 24.46 -4.06
CA SER A 144 5.83 24.23 -5.48
C SER A 144 4.40 23.71 -5.73
N GLY A 145 3.69 23.25 -4.70
CA GLY A 145 2.34 22.67 -4.80
C GLY A 145 2.31 21.37 -5.58
N ILE A 146 3.39 20.56 -5.52
CA ILE A 146 3.57 19.32 -6.26
C ILE A 146 3.63 18.10 -5.32
N ALA A 147 3.41 16.91 -5.89
CA ALA A 147 3.73 15.67 -5.23
C ALA A 147 5.19 15.28 -5.49
N LEU A 148 5.92 14.94 -4.43
CA LEU A 148 7.29 14.44 -4.50
C LEU A 148 7.33 13.00 -3.96
N LEU A 149 7.75 12.06 -4.81
CA LEU A 149 7.79 10.64 -4.48
C LEU A 149 9.25 10.16 -4.41
N LEU A 150 9.69 9.79 -3.22
CA LEU A 150 11.06 9.42 -2.91
C LEU A 150 11.19 7.91 -2.77
N VAL A 151 11.86 7.25 -3.72
CA VAL A 151 12.07 5.80 -3.68
C VAL A 151 13.21 5.46 -2.74
N HIS A 152 12.96 4.52 -1.84
CA HIS A 152 13.93 4.06 -0.86
C HIS A 152 13.94 2.52 -0.74
N HIS A 153 15.07 1.94 -0.33
CA HIS A 153 15.20 0.50 -0.13
C HIS A 153 15.04 0.13 1.34
N THR A 154 14.28 -0.93 1.63
CA THR A 154 14.23 -1.52 2.98
C THR A 154 15.52 -2.26 3.30
N ARG A 155 16.01 -2.20 4.56
CA ARG A 155 17.03 -3.12 5.08
C ARG A 155 16.38 -4.47 5.42
N LYS A 156 17.21 -5.55 5.38
CA LYS A 156 16.81 -6.90 5.79
C LYS A 156 16.75 -7.02 7.32
N GLN A 157 15.95 -6.26 8.01
CA GLN A 157 15.68 -6.47 9.43
C GLN A 157 14.30 -7.10 9.60
N GLN A 158 14.22 -8.12 10.46
CA GLN A 158 12.93 -8.66 10.91
C GLN A 158 12.38 -7.70 11.96
N ALA A 159 11.33 -6.98 11.62
CA ALA A 159 10.50 -6.24 12.56
C ALA A 159 9.06 -6.70 12.36
N ASP A 160 8.30 -6.77 13.44
CA ASP A 160 6.90 -7.20 13.41
C ASP A 160 6.01 -6.15 12.73
N ASP A 161 6.37 -4.87 12.85
CA ASP A 161 5.76 -3.78 12.08
C ASP A 161 6.52 -3.54 10.77
N ARG A 162 5.79 -3.52 9.65
CA ARG A 162 6.36 -3.29 8.31
C ARG A 162 6.90 -1.88 8.14
N PHE A 163 6.30 -0.90 8.79
CA PHE A 163 6.77 0.49 8.77
C PHE A 163 8.09 0.66 9.54
N GLU A 164 8.35 -0.14 10.58
CA GLU A 164 9.64 -0.16 11.28
C GLU A 164 10.79 -0.70 10.42
N ARG A 165 10.48 -1.44 9.35
CA ARG A 165 11.49 -1.93 8.37
C ARG A 165 11.98 -0.86 7.41
N ILE A 166 11.38 0.32 7.41
CA ILE A 166 11.87 1.46 6.64
C ILE A 166 13.19 1.89 7.24
N SER A 167 14.24 1.52 6.57
CA SER A 167 15.63 1.54 6.94
C SER A 167 16.06 2.61 7.93
N GLY A 168 16.41 2.15 9.08
CA GLY A 168 17.46 2.74 9.92
C GLY A 168 17.08 3.94 10.75
N THR A 169 16.06 4.69 10.40
CA THR A 169 15.61 5.80 11.27
C THR A 169 14.11 6.06 11.07
N ASN A 170 13.35 6.09 12.16
CA ASN A 170 11.98 6.60 12.19
C ASN A 170 11.90 8.06 11.68
N GLY A 171 13.04 8.70 11.41
CA GLY A 171 13.17 10.06 10.92
C GLY A 171 12.62 10.28 9.52
N LEU A 172 12.80 9.32 8.61
CA LEU A 172 12.29 9.43 7.25
C LEU A 172 10.75 9.45 7.23
N LEU A 173 10.11 8.52 7.95
CA LEU A 173 8.66 8.44 8.06
C LEU A 173 8.06 9.64 8.80
N GLY A 174 8.69 10.04 9.91
CA GLY A 174 8.19 11.14 10.74
C GLY A 174 8.15 12.49 10.01
N ALA A 175 9.05 12.71 9.03
CA ALA A 175 9.15 13.94 8.26
C ALA A 175 8.26 13.95 7.00
N ALA A 176 7.97 12.79 6.41
CA ALA A 176 7.14 12.66 5.20
C ALA A 176 5.64 12.83 5.50
N ASP A 177 4.86 13.16 4.47
CA ASP A 177 3.39 13.25 4.56
C ASP A 177 2.71 11.88 4.46
N GLY A 178 3.42 10.90 3.95
CA GLY A 178 2.96 9.52 3.89
C GLY A 178 4.00 8.57 3.32
N ALA A 179 3.67 7.29 3.35
CA ALA A 179 4.52 6.23 2.83
C ALA A 179 3.71 5.17 2.07
N PHE A 180 4.35 4.61 1.07
CA PHE A 180 3.90 3.48 0.26
C PHE A 180 4.90 2.35 0.45
N ILE A 181 4.45 1.20 0.92
CA ILE A 181 5.31 0.02 1.12
C ILE A 181 4.90 -1.06 0.14
N LEU A 182 5.80 -1.41 -0.78
CA LEU A 182 5.58 -2.49 -1.75
C LEU A 182 6.32 -3.75 -1.31
N GLU A 183 5.58 -4.80 -1.01
CA GLU A 183 6.12 -6.11 -0.63
C GLU A 183 5.51 -7.23 -1.48
N LYS A 184 6.33 -8.19 -1.89
CA LYS A 184 5.84 -9.42 -2.51
C LYS A 184 5.43 -10.42 -1.44
N GLU A 185 4.27 -11.06 -1.62
CA GLU A 185 3.83 -12.16 -0.73
C GLU A 185 4.80 -13.35 -0.79
N LYS A 186 5.24 -13.70 -2.00
CA LYS A 186 6.26 -14.73 -2.24
C LYS A 186 7.34 -14.17 -3.16
N ARG A 187 8.60 -14.49 -2.90
CA ARG A 187 9.74 -13.97 -3.65
C ARG A 187 9.66 -14.26 -5.17
N THR A 188 9.08 -15.38 -5.55
CA THR A 188 8.91 -15.83 -6.94
C THR A 188 7.53 -15.53 -7.51
N GLY A 189 6.60 -14.99 -6.69
CA GLY A 189 5.23 -14.69 -7.10
C GLY A 189 5.13 -13.43 -7.97
N ASP A 190 4.01 -13.31 -8.66
CA ASP A 190 3.58 -12.13 -9.42
C ASP A 190 2.72 -11.17 -8.60
N THR A 191 2.30 -11.57 -7.39
CA THR A 191 1.46 -10.79 -6.48
C THR A 191 2.30 -10.00 -5.49
N ALA A 192 1.92 -8.76 -5.24
CA ALA A 192 2.50 -7.88 -4.23
C ALA A 192 1.41 -7.14 -3.46
N VAL A 193 1.75 -6.75 -2.25
CA VAL A 193 0.93 -5.88 -1.39
C VAL A 193 1.54 -4.49 -1.41
N LEU A 194 0.73 -3.49 -1.71
CA LEU A 194 1.06 -2.09 -1.55
C LEU A 194 0.27 -1.54 -0.36
N GLU A 195 0.96 -1.27 0.74
CA GLU A 195 0.40 -0.59 1.90
C GLU A 195 0.62 0.92 1.77
N VAL A 196 -0.43 1.68 2.06
CA VAL A 196 -0.43 3.14 1.98
C VAL A 196 -0.80 3.68 3.35
N SER A 197 0.06 4.54 3.89
CA SER A 197 -0.18 5.27 5.14
C SER A 197 0.16 6.74 4.94
N GLY A 198 -0.63 7.64 5.48
CA GLY A 198 -0.41 9.08 5.36
C GLY A 198 -1.19 9.87 6.39
N ARG A 199 -0.76 11.12 6.65
CA ARG A 199 -1.37 11.99 7.67
C ARG A 199 -2.84 12.33 7.39
N ASP A 200 -3.17 12.52 6.12
CA ASP A 200 -4.50 12.96 5.66
C ASP A 200 -5.24 11.86 4.87
N GLN A 201 -4.82 10.61 5.01
CA GLN A 201 -5.37 9.49 4.26
C GLN A 201 -5.64 8.30 5.19
N PRO A 202 -6.78 7.60 5.03
CA PRO A 202 -6.97 6.34 5.71
C PRO A 202 -5.93 5.31 5.25
N GLU A 203 -5.48 4.47 6.14
CA GLU A 203 -4.61 3.36 5.80
C GLU A 203 -5.29 2.44 4.80
N GLN A 204 -4.54 2.02 3.81
CA GLN A 204 -5.04 1.20 2.72
C GLN A 204 -4.06 0.10 2.40
N LYS A 205 -4.61 -1.03 1.99
CA LYS A 205 -3.86 -2.16 1.51
C LYS A 205 -4.37 -2.55 0.13
N LEU A 206 -3.51 -2.45 -0.86
CA LEU A 206 -3.81 -2.78 -2.25
C LEU A 206 -3.09 -4.08 -2.61
N ILE A 207 -3.84 -5.05 -3.09
CA ILE A 207 -3.28 -6.29 -3.63
C ILE A 207 -3.07 -6.09 -5.12
N LEU A 208 -1.83 -6.16 -5.54
CA LEU A 208 -1.41 -5.92 -6.92
C LEU A 208 -0.91 -7.21 -7.55
N LYS A 209 -1.29 -7.44 -8.79
CA LYS A 209 -0.78 -8.52 -9.62
C LYS A 209 0.05 -7.96 -10.77
N LYS A 210 1.23 -8.53 -11.00
CA LYS A 210 2.11 -8.10 -12.07
C LYS A 210 1.71 -8.73 -13.39
N ASN A 211 1.39 -7.92 -14.37
CA ASN A 211 1.26 -8.37 -15.76
C ASN A 211 2.65 -8.66 -16.32
N MET A 212 2.94 -9.93 -16.62
CA MET A 212 4.27 -10.36 -17.04
C MET A 212 4.61 -9.99 -18.49
N GLU A 213 3.60 -9.71 -19.32
CA GLU A 213 3.81 -9.27 -20.70
C GLU A 213 4.15 -7.78 -20.76
N ARG A 214 3.34 -6.95 -20.10
CA ARG A 214 3.49 -5.49 -20.08
C ARG A 214 4.36 -4.98 -18.94
N LEU A 215 4.71 -5.81 -17.96
CA LEU A 215 5.46 -5.45 -16.75
C LEU A 215 4.76 -4.39 -15.86
N THR A 216 3.47 -4.14 -16.09
CA THR A 216 2.63 -3.25 -15.29
C THR A 216 2.06 -3.95 -14.07
N TRP A 217 1.66 -3.18 -13.07
CA TRP A 217 0.92 -3.67 -11.91
C TRP A 217 -0.58 -3.42 -12.11
N GLU A 218 -1.37 -4.46 -11.94
CA GLU A 218 -2.83 -4.43 -12.02
C GLU A 218 -3.39 -4.54 -10.60
N LEU A 219 -4.42 -3.75 -10.28
CA LEU A 219 -5.11 -3.83 -9.00
C LEU A 219 -6.05 -5.04 -9.00
N GLU A 220 -5.75 -6.02 -8.17
CA GLU A 220 -6.62 -7.17 -7.95
C GLU A 220 -7.71 -6.86 -6.92
N ARG A 221 -7.32 -6.21 -5.81
CA ARG A 221 -8.20 -5.90 -4.69
C ARG A 221 -7.66 -4.74 -3.86
N ALA A 222 -8.57 -3.89 -3.36
CA ALA A 222 -8.25 -2.85 -2.39
C ALA A 222 -8.91 -3.17 -1.04
N GLU A 223 -8.13 -3.18 0.03
CA GLU A 223 -8.60 -3.32 1.41
C GLU A 223 -8.38 -1.97 2.11
N THR A 224 -9.47 -1.36 2.58
CA THR A 224 -9.45 -0.13 3.38
C THR A 224 -10.18 -0.42 4.68
N GLU A 225 -10.03 0.43 5.70
CA GLU A 225 -10.84 0.31 6.93
C GLU A 225 -12.35 0.32 6.65
N LEU A 226 -12.77 0.93 5.54
CA LEU A 226 -14.15 0.95 5.07
C LEU A 226 -14.50 -0.28 4.20
N TRP A 227 -13.51 -1.11 3.85
CA TRP A 227 -13.76 -2.30 3.05
C TRP A 227 -14.26 -3.42 3.98
N LYS A 228 -15.57 -3.61 3.99
CA LYS A 228 -16.16 -4.83 4.55
C LYS A 228 -15.93 -5.95 3.55
N ALA A 229 -15.24 -7.01 3.98
CA ALA A 229 -15.15 -8.23 3.19
C ALA A 229 -16.54 -8.63 2.68
N PRO A 230 -16.69 -9.16 1.45
CA PRO A 230 -17.99 -9.64 1.00
C PRO A 230 -18.59 -10.55 2.06
N PRO A 231 -19.91 -10.48 2.27
CA PRO A 231 -20.57 -11.30 3.28
C PRO A 231 -20.18 -12.76 3.10
N ASP A 232 -19.63 -13.35 4.14
CA ASP A 232 -19.29 -14.78 4.13
C ASP A 232 -20.58 -15.58 4.32
N PRO A 233 -20.98 -16.41 3.34
CA PRO A 233 -22.26 -17.14 3.41
C PRO A 233 -22.35 -18.07 4.62
N ILE A 234 -21.22 -18.62 5.09
CA ILE A 234 -21.16 -19.52 6.25
C ILE A 234 -21.32 -18.72 7.53
N LEU A 235 -20.58 -17.61 7.68
CA LEU A 235 -20.70 -16.73 8.86
C LEU A 235 -22.10 -16.13 8.95
N LYS A 236 -22.69 -15.76 7.81
CA LYS A 236 -24.06 -15.27 7.77
C LYS A 236 -25.06 -16.33 8.25
N LYS A 237 -24.94 -17.58 7.79
CA LYS A 237 -25.79 -18.69 8.25
C LYS A 237 -25.64 -18.93 9.76
N VAL A 238 -24.42 -18.82 10.30
CA VAL A 238 -24.18 -18.89 11.75
C VAL A 238 -24.92 -17.76 12.47
N ALA A 239 -24.87 -16.55 11.93
CA ALA A 239 -25.54 -15.39 12.51
C ALA A 239 -27.07 -15.50 12.46
N ASP A 240 -27.60 -15.99 11.35
CA ASP A 240 -29.04 -16.20 11.14
C ASP A 240 -29.61 -17.32 12.05
N MET A 241 -28.76 -18.27 12.48
CA MET A 241 -29.15 -19.35 13.40
C MET A 241 -29.34 -18.88 14.84
N LEU A 242 -28.63 -17.79 15.23
CA LEU A 242 -28.68 -17.21 16.57
C LEU A 242 -29.61 -15.98 16.58
N SER A 243 -30.61 -15.98 17.45
CA SER A 243 -31.54 -14.86 17.64
C SER A 243 -31.46 -14.32 19.06
N GLU A 244 -32.18 -13.22 19.35
CA GLU A 244 -32.30 -12.72 20.73
C GLU A 244 -32.97 -13.72 21.65
N ASP A 245 -33.93 -14.50 21.15
CA ASP A 245 -34.61 -15.56 21.89
C ASP A 245 -33.76 -16.83 22.03
N ARG A 246 -32.74 -16.99 21.18
CA ARG A 246 -31.82 -18.12 21.19
C ARG A 246 -30.39 -17.65 21.00
N PRO A 247 -29.79 -16.98 22.01
CA PRO A 247 -28.48 -16.33 21.88
C PRO A 247 -27.29 -17.31 21.90
N GLU A 248 -27.53 -18.57 22.28
CA GLU A 248 -26.46 -19.55 22.45
C GLU A 248 -26.70 -20.82 21.63
N TRP A 249 -25.62 -21.39 21.13
CA TRP A 249 -25.61 -22.70 20.51
C TRP A 249 -24.39 -23.52 20.98
N ASN A 250 -24.57 -24.80 21.28
CA ASN A 250 -23.50 -25.71 21.71
C ASN A 250 -23.71 -27.11 21.11
N GLY A 251 -22.71 -27.60 20.36
CA GLY A 251 -22.78 -28.90 19.73
C GLY A 251 -21.44 -29.34 19.14
N SER A 252 -21.44 -30.50 18.51
CA SER A 252 -20.29 -30.98 17.73
C SER A 252 -20.18 -30.27 16.37
N PRO A 253 -19.00 -30.28 15.71
CA PRO A 253 -18.86 -29.75 14.36
C PRO A 253 -19.80 -30.40 13.34
N THR A 254 -20.20 -31.66 13.53
CA THR A 254 -21.13 -32.38 12.67
C THR A 254 -22.55 -31.82 12.86
N GLU A 255 -23.02 -31.71 14.10
CA GLU A 255 -24.31 -31.09 14.41
C GLU A 255 -24.42 -29.66 13.93
N LEU A 256 -23.30 -28.86 13.95
CA LEU A 256 -23.31 -27.53 13.42
C LEU A 256 -23.46 -27.53 11.89
N ALA A 257 -22.74 -28.39 11.18
CA ALA A 257 -22.86 -28.50 9.71
C ALA A 257 -24.28 -28.87 9.28
N GLU A 258 -24.93 -29.77 10.01
CA GLU A 258 -26.31 -30.18 9.80
C GLU A 258 -27.30 -29.04 10.09
N ALA A 259 -27.13 -28.34 11.23
CA ALA A 259 -27.97 -27.23 11.62
C ALA A 259 -27.91 -26.06 10.61
N LEU A 260 -26.73 -25.82 10.02
CA LEU A 260 -26.50 -24.80 8.99
C LEU A 260 -26.86 -25.27 7.56
N GLN A 261 -27.26 -26.55 7.41
CA GLN A 261 -27.55 -27.17 6.11
C GLN A 261 -26.41 -26.98 5.12
N LEU A 262 -25.17 -27.29 5.55
CA LEU A 262 -23.97 -27.16 4.74
C LEU A 262 -23.53 -28.51 4.19
N ASP A 263 -23.37 -28.61 2.88
CA ASP A 263 -22.68 -29.75 2.24
C ASP A 263 -21.15 -29.56 2.36
N MET A 264 -20.67 -29.61 3.62
CA MET A 264 -19.27 -29.37 3.97
C MET A 264 -18.82 -30.36 5.06
N LYS A 265 -17.60 -30.89 4.92
CA LYS A 265 -16.99 -31.73 5.95
C LYS A 265 -16.82 -30.94 7.26
N PRO A 266 -17.18 -31.53 8.44
CA PRO A 266 -17.09 -30.85 9.74
C PRO A 266 -15.71 -30.25 10.06
N ASN A 267 -14.64 -30.92 9.59
CA ASN A 267 -13.26 -30.42 9.77
C ASN A 267 -12.98 -29.13 9.01
N LEU A 268 -13.55 -28.97 7.81
CA LEU A 268 -13.40 -27.75 7.01
C LEU A 268 -14.22 -26.61 7.62
N LEU A 269 -15.42 -26.89 8.14
CA LEU A 269 -16.22 -25.91 8.86
C LEU A 269 -15.48 -25.37 10.09
N THR A 270 -14.92 -26.25 10.93
CA THR A 270 -14.14 -25.86 12.09
C THR A 270 -12.92 -25.01 11.70
N LYS A 271 -12.20 -25.40 10.64
CA LYS A 271 -11.06 -24.63 10.13
C LYS A 271 -11.50 -23.25 9.64
N HIS A 272 -12.62 -23.18 8.93
CA HIS A 272 -13.20 -21.93 8.43
C HIS A 272 -13.57 -20.98 9.57
N LEU A 273 -14.27 -21.48 10.60
CA LEU A 273 -14.64 -20.68 11.78
C LEU A 273 -13.44 -20.23 12.60
N ASN A 274 -12.41 -21.08 12.75
CA ASN A 274 -11.17 -20.69 13.43
C ASN A 274 -10.46 -19.53 12.74
N VAL A 275 -10.38 -19.56 11.41
CA VAL A 275 -9.74 -18.48 10.61
C VAL A 275 -10.56 -17.19 10.68
N ASN A 276 -11.87 -17.29 10.75
CA ASN A 276 -12.79 -16.16 10.71
C ASN A 276 -13.37 -15.79 12.09
N LYS A 277 -12.78 -16.23 13.20
CA LYS A 277 -13.25 -15.97 14.57
C LYS A 277 -13.42 -14.47 14.83
N ALA A 278 -12.38 -13.68 14.52
CA ALA A 278 -12.41 -12.21 14.69
C ALA A 278 -13.50 -11.56 13.81
N ARG A 279 -13.69 -12.07 12.60
CA ARG A 279 -14.69 -11.58 11.69
C ARG A 279 -16.12 -11.88 12.18
N LEU A 280 -16.35 -13.08 12.69
CA LEU A 280 -17.64 -13.49 13.28
C LEU A 280 -18.02 -12.60 14.47
N PHE A 281 -17.04 -12.26 15.31
CA PHE A 281 -17.25 -11.33 16.41
C PHE A 281 -17.51 -9.89 15.92
N ASN A 282 -16.66 -9.35 15.05
CA ASN A 282 -16.74 -7.96 14.62
C ASN A 282 -17.97 -7.65 13.73
N GLU A 283 -18.38 -8.57 12.85
CA GLU A 283 -19.47 -8.36 11.91
C GLU A 283 -20.84 -8.73 12.50
N TYR A 284 -20.88 -9.76 13.37
CA TYR A 284 -22.15 -10.36 13.83
C TYR A 284 -22.30 -10.38 15.34
N GLN A 285 -21.31 -9.91 16.10
CA GLN A 285 -21.29 -9.94 17.58
C GLN A 285 -21.48 -11.36 18.14
N ILE A 286 -20.84 -12.33 17.51
CA ILE A 286 -20.89 -13.74 17.91
C ILE A 286 -19.51 -14.17 18.35
N ASP A 287 -19.40 -14.57 19.62
CA ASP A 287 -18.20 -15.22 20.13
C ASP A 287 -18.21 -16.72 19.76
N TYR A 288 -17.08 -17.19 19.24
CA TYR A 288 -16.86 -18.58 18.85
C TYR A 288 -15.77 -19.19 19.69
N GLU A 289 -16.09 -20.26 20.40
CA GLU A 289 -15.14 -20.99 21.24
C GLU A 289 -15.11 -22.48 20.87
N PRO A 290 -13.99 -22.98 20.32
CA PRO A 290 -13.78 -24.40 20.11
C PRO A 290 -13.27 -25.05 21.39
N VAL A 291 -14.02 -26.01 21.93
CA VAL A 291 -13.69 -26.74 23.18
C VAL A 291 -13.36 -28.21 22.85
N ARG A 292 -12.33 -28.75 23.52
CA ARG A 292 -12.01 -30.18 23.44
C ARG A 292 -12.41 -30.84 24.74
N THR A 293 -13.36 -31.79 24.65
CA THR A 293 -13.84 -32.58 25.78
C THR A 293 -13.37 -34.04 25.65
N HIS A 294 -13.55 -34.87 26.70
CA HIS A 294 -13.29 -36.31 26.63
C HIS A 294 -14.18 -37.01 25.60
N ALA A 295 -15.37 -36.46 25.29
CA ALA A 295 -16.31 -36.99 24.31
C ALA A 295 -16.07 -36.48 22.87
N GLY A 296 -15.03 -35.64 22.65
CA GLY A 296 -14.70 -35.10 21.34
C GLY A 296 -14.63 -33.58 21.28
N ARG A 297 -14.64 -33.01 20.05
CA ARG A 297 -14.63 -31.56 19.83
C ARG A 297 -16.05 -30.99 19.91
N ARG A 298 -16.20 -29.87 20.61
CA ARG A 298 -17.44 -29.09 20.67
C ARG A 298 -17.18 -27.65 20.22
N ILE A 299 -18.22 -27.01 19.76
CA ILE A 299 -18.25 -25.60 19.37
C ILE A 299 -19.30 -24.92 20.22
N ILE A 300 -18.93 -23.81 20.81
CA ILE A 300 -19.82 -22.93 21.56
C ILE A 300 -19.90 -21.60 20.78
N LEU A 301 -21.12 -21.15 20.51
CA LEU A 301 -21.42 -19.89 19.85
C LEU A 301 -22.30 -19.07 20.78
N ASN A 302 -21.89 -17.83 21.11
CA ASN A 302 -22.63 -16.93 21.99
C ASN A 302 -22.82 -15.59 21.31
N ARG A 303 -24.06 -15.13 21.19
CA ARG A 303 -24.35 -13.80 20.71
C ARG A 303 -24.15 -12.81 21.87
N VAL A 304 -23.22 -11.87 21.67
CA VAL A 304 -22.92 -10.82 22.66
C VAL A 304 -23.86 -9.65 22.41
N SER A 305 -24.73 -9.36 23.39
CA SER A 305 -25.55 -8.14 23.34
C SER A 305 -24.65 -6.91 23.44
N PRO A 306 -24.85 -5.85 22.64
CA PRO A 306 -24.13 -4.60 22.81
C PRO A 306 -24.41 -4.07 24.22
N GLN A 307 -23.35 -3.86 25.03
CA GLN A 307 -23.47 -3.14 26.28
C GLN A 307 -24.07 -1.78 25.94
N ARG A 308 -25.25 -1.49 26.50
CA ARG A 308 -25.75 -0.10 26.57
C ARG A 308 -24.80 0.61 27.52
N ASP A 309 -23.96 1.49 26.98
CA ASP A 309 -23.33 2.53 27.80
C ASP A 309 -24.47 3.40 28.37
N ASP A 310 -24.87 3.11 29.58
CA ASP A 310 -25.71 4.01 30.36
C ASP A 310 -24.88 5.23 30.73
N ALA A 311 -25.20 6.35 30.08
CA ALA A 311 -24.99 7.78 30.28
C ALA A 311 -23.80 8.30 31.06
#